data_3c4304574634a18cfa70222176014474
#
_entry.id   3c4304574634a18cfa70222176014474
#
_cell.length_a   1.000
_cell.length_b   1.000
_cell.length_c   1.000
_cell.angle_alpha   90.00
_cell.angle_beta   90.00
_cell.angle_gamma   90.00
#
_symmetry.space_group_name_H-M   'P 1'
#
loop_
_entity.id
_entity.type
_entity.pdbx_description
1 polymer ?
#
loop_
_entity_poly.entity_id
_entity_poly.type
_entity_poly.pdbx_seq_one_letter_code
_entity_poly.pdbx_strand_id
1 'polypeptide(L)'
;MMFFNDKKNERNGILVLPTGAGKSLIVADIASRLHQNVLVLQPSKEILKQNYAKYRSYGLDNCSIYSASFNSKEISEVTFATIGSIMAHIDDFDHFKAIIIDECHGVNPVEGQYATFIRKVKRKVLGLTATPYRLATAQGIETKDKGFMPNGSYKTSDYFIDDFHPMPGVTLKNACILKFITRTRPRIFHDVLYEVSIQTLLQRGYLANLRYFDMTTIDTSRVKRNSTGRDYDEQSLFEEFSRCGLGNQLSDIVKRLLHPKNGVPRKGILVFTQFITESEQLAREVEGVAVVTGATKSKERDRILEDFKSGKIKVLANVGVLTTGFDYPELDTVVMARPTMSLAMWYQIVGRAIRPFEGKDGWIVDLGENIKRFGKVGDLTLREDKPGQYYISGVVNGQYKPLTNVYFY
;
A
#
# COMPACT_ATOMS: atom_id res chain seq x y z
N MET A 1 9.94 22.38 4.15
CA MET A 1 10.01 23.87 3.99
C MET A 1 10.87 24.26 2.79
N MET A 2 12.18 23.98 2.75
CA MET A 2 13.04 24.33 1.60
C MET A 2 12.49 23.82 0.26
N PHE A 3 11.92 22.62 0.22
CA PHE A 3 11.35 22.04 -1.00
C PHE A 3 10.31 22.96 -1.67
N PHE A 4 9.27 23.40 -0.96
CA PHE A 4 8.24 24.27 -1.55
C PHE A 4 8.71 25.72 -1.79
N ASN A 5 9.67 26.20 -1.03
CA ASN A 5 10.20 27.55 -1.14
C ASN A 5 11.33 27.70 -2.17
N ASP A 6 11.88 26.60 -2.65
CA ASP A 6 12.91 26.62 -3.69
C ASP A 6 12.29 26.89 -5.07
N LYS A 7 12.31 28.14 -5.48
CA LYS A 7 11.79 28.60 -6.78
C LYS A 7 12.66 28.19 -7.97
N LYS A 8 13.91 27.75 -7.72
CA LYS A 8 14.83 27.34 -8.80
C LYS A 8 14.61 25.90 -9.21
N ASN A 9 14.05 25.08 -8.33
CA ASN A 9 13.76 23.69 -8.61
C ASN A 9 12.24 23.47 -8.66
N GLU A 10 11.67 23.31 -9.84
CA GLU A 10 10.24 23.04 -10.06
C GLU A 10 9.87 21.55 -10.00
N ARG A 11 10.84 20.68 -9.73
CA ARG A 11 10.62 19.23 -9.71
C ARG A 11 9.76 18.81 -8.53
N ASN A 12 8.87 17.84 -8.80
CA ASN A 12 8.12 17.16 -7.77
C ASN A 12 9.00 16.12 -7.07
N GLY A 13 8.83 15.98 -5.76
CA GLY A 13 9.60 15.05 -4.94
C GLY A 13 8.72 14.12 -4.11
N ILE A 14 9.34 13.10 -3.54
CA ILE A 14 8.66 12.16 -2.64
C ILE A 14 9.39 12.04 -1.30
N LEU A 15 8.61 11.75 -0.25
CA LEU A 15 9.10 11.21 1.01
C LEU A 15 8.71 9.73 1.10
N VAL A 16 9.71 8.88 1.31
CA VAL A 16 9.50 7.44 1.49
C VAL A 16 9.43 7.14 2.99
N LEU A 17 8.21 6.90 3.45
CA LEU A 17 7.89 6.78 4.87
C LEU A 17 7.08 5.50 5.11
N PRO A 18 7.59 4.55 5.88
CA PRO A 18 6.88 3.34 6.23
C PRO A 18 5.48 3.57 6.80
N THR A 19 4.62 2.58 6.70
CA THR A 19 3.35 2.57 7.44
C THR A 19 3.68 2.67 8.93
N GLY A 20 3.01 3.57 9.64
CA GLY A 20 3.31 3.85 11.05
C GLY A 20 4.42 4.89 11.30
N ALA A 21 5.14 5.37 10.28
CA ALA A 21 6.19 6.38 10.43
C ALA A 21 5.70 7.80 10.72
N GLY A 22 4.39 8.00 10.94
CA GLY A 22 3.83 9.31 11.26
C GLY A 22 3.57 10.22 10.06
N LYS A 23 3.22 9.66 8.89
CA LYS A 23 2.86 10.46 7.68
C LYS A 23 1.89 11.60 7.98
N SER A 24 0.84 11.33 8.78
CA SER A 24 -0.14 12.35 9.16
C SER A 24 0.46 13.50 9.99
N LEU A 25 1.44 13.20 10.86
CA LEU A 25 2.17 14.22 11.62
C LEU A 25 3.04 15.07 10.69
N ILE A 26 3.69 14.46 9.72
CA ILE A 26 4.53 15.15 8.73
C ILE A 26 3.66 16.07 7.87
N VAL A 27 2.47 15.64 7.44
CA VAL A 27 1.50 16.49 6.73
C VAL A 27 1.14 17.71 7.59
N ALA A 28 0.83 17.49 8.87
CA ALA A 28 0.47 18.56 9.79
C ALA A 28 1.63 19.55 10.01
N ASP A 29 2.85 19.04 10.24
CA ASP A 29 4.04 19.88 10.43
C ASP A 29 4.37 20.70 9.17
N ILE A 30 4.30 20.10 7.99
CA ILE A 30 4.54 20.82 6.74
C ILE A 30 3.47 21.91 6.54
N ALA A 31 2.20 21.56 6.68
CA ALA A 31 1.10 22.48 6.42
C ALA A 31 1.13 23.66 7.40
N SER A 32 1.38 23.41 8.70
CA SER A 32 1.42 24.46 9.71
C SER A 32 2.60 25.44 9.53
N ARG A 33 3.73 24.95 9.02
CA ARG A 33 4.93 25.78 8.83
C ARG A 33 5.02 26.51 7.49
N LEU A 34 4.24 26.09 6.50
CA LEU A 34 4.32 26.69 5.16
C LEU A 34 3.74 28.09 5.12
N HIS A 35 2.79 28.43 6.00
CA HIS A 35 2.04 29.69 5.98
C HIS A 35 1.50 30.04 4.59
N GLN A 36 1.03 29.02 3.88
CA GLN A 36 0.51 29.08 2.51
C GLN A 36 -0.67 28.11 2.40
N ASN A 37 -1.51 28.33 1.40
CA ASN A 37 -2.60 27.40 1.11
C ASN A 37 -2.05 26.04 0.66
N VAL A 38 -2.43 24.98 1.40
CA VAL A 38 -1.96 23.61 1.20
C VAL A 38 -3.14 22.70 0.83
N LEU A 39 -3.07 22.07 -0.33
CA LEU A 39 -4.01 21.03 -0.73
C LEU A 39 -3.44 19.65 -0.42
N VAL A 40 -4.14 18.87 0.40
CA VAL A 40 -3.75 17.52 0.76
C VAL A 40 -4.70 16.53 0.09
N LEU A 41 -4.22 15.82 -0.94
CA LEU A 41 -4.97 14.85 -1.71
C LEU A 41 -4.84 13.45 -1.11
N GLN A 42 -5.98 12.85 -0.85
CA GLN A 42 -6.09 11.53 -0.23
C GLN A 42 -6.70 10.51 -1.21
N PRO A 43 -6.25 9.25 -1.20
CA PRO A 43 -6.73 8.24 -2.14
C PRO A 43 -8.14 7.73 -1.81
N SER A 44 -8.58 7.83 -0.53
CA SER A 44 -9.88 7.33 -0.10
C SER A 44 -10.51 8.20 0.99
N LYS A 45 -11.83 8.01 1.19
CA LYS A 45 -12.61 8.64 2.26
C LYS A 45 -12.04 8.32 3.65
N GLU A 46 -11.66 7.08 3.87
CA GLU A 46 -11.18 6.58 5.16
C GLU A 46 -9.86 7.25 5.55
N ILE A 47 -8.91 7.33 4.60
CA ILE A 47 -7.62 8.00 4.82
C ILE A 47 -7.84 9.51 5.02
N LEU A 48 -8.74 10.12 4.25
CA LEU A 48 -9.08 11.52 4.41
C LEU A 48 -9.62 11.79 5.81
N LYS A 49 -10.62 11.02 6.28
CA LYS A 49 -11.20 11.15 7.63
C LYS A 49 -10.12 11.04 8.70
N GLN A 50 -9.25 10.05 8.58
CA GLN A 50 -8.17 9.78 9.52
C GLN A 50 -7.17 10.94 9.57
N ASN A 51 -6.67 11.38 8.42
CA ASN A 51 -5.66 12.43 8.36
C ASN A 51 -6.21 13.80 8.78
N TYR A 52 -7.45 14.12 8.41
CA TYR A 52 -8.15 15.32 8.87
C TYR A 52 -8.33 15.30 10.39
N ALA A 53 -8.88 14.23 10.96
CA ALA A 53 -9.06 14.11 12.41
C ALA A 53 -7.70 14.18 13.16
N LYS A 54 -6.66 13.60 12.58
CA LYS A 54 -5.31 13.65 13.15
C LYS A 54 -4.73 15.08 13.11
N TYR A 55 -4.92 15.80 12.00
CA TYR A 55 -4.53 17.20 11.88
C TYR A 55 -5.18 18.06 12.98
N ARG A 56 -6.51 17.91 13.14
CA ARG A 56 -7.27 18.57 14.19
C ARG A 56 -6.80 18.23 15.61
N SER A 57 -6.40 16.99 15.84
CA SER A 57 -5.89 16.54 17.15
C SER A 57 -4.59 17.20 17.59
N TYR A 58 -3.90 17.90 16.69
CA TYR A 58 -2.73 18.73 17.01
C TYR A 58 -3.08 20.18 17.34
N GLY A 59 -4.38 20.52 17.50
CA GLY A 59 -4.85 21.87 17.77
C GLY A 59 -4.83 22.78 16.55
N LEU A 60 -4.82 22.23 15.35
CA LEU A 60 -4.80 22.96 14.07
C LEU A 60 -6.22 23.03 13.51
N ASP A 61 -6.82 24.24 13.50
CA ASP A 61 -8.23 24.45 13.14
C ASP A 61 -8.43 25.11 11.76
N ASN A 62 -7.36 25.54 11.10
CA ASN A 62 -7.37 26.18 9.79
C ASN A 62 -7.54 25.20 8.62
N CYS A 63 -8.34 24.16 8.81
CA CYS A 63 -8.51 23.09 7.83
C CYS A 63 -9.96 22.78 7.53
N SER A 64 -10.22 22.30 6.30
CA SER A 64 -11.53 21.88 5.82
C SER A 64 -11.46 20.59 5.04
N ILE A 65 -12.65 20.04 4.73
CA ILE A 65 -12.82 18.85 3.86
C ILE A 65 -13.51 19.27 2.57
N TYR A 66 -12.92 18.88 1.43
CA TYR A 66 -13.54 18.95 0.13
C TYR A 66 -13.70 17.55 -0.44
N SER A 67 -14.86 16.94 -0.20
CA SER A 67 -15.14 15.57 -0.64
C SER A 67 -16.63 15.29 -0.76
N ALA A 68 -17.04 14.75 -1.91
CA ALA A 68 -18.42 14.31 -2.13
C ALA A 68 -18.87 13.25 -1.12
N SER A 69 -17.97 12.37 -0.69
CA SER A 69 -18.27 11.33 0.30
C SER A 69 -18.57 11.88 1.70
N PHE A 70 -18.23 13.13 1.98
CA PHE A 70 -18.56 13.85 3.23
C PHE A 70 -19.66 14.89 3.02
N ASN A 71 -20.17 15.01 1.79
CA ASN A 71 -21.09 16.09 1.42
C ASN A 71 -20.55 17.48 1.81
N SER A 72 -19.24 17.69 1.68
CA SER A 72 -18.56 18.92 2.00
C SER A 72 -17.80 19.45 0.80
N LYS A 73 -17.92 20.77 0.57
CA LYS A 73 -17.20 21.53 -0.46
C LYS A 73 -16.49 22.75 0.16
N GLU A 74 -16.08 22.62 1.41
CA GLU A 74 -15.41 23.72 2.11
C GLU A 74 -13.93 23.79 1.69
N ILE A 75 -13.46 25.01 1.44
CA ILE A 75 -12.06 25.31 1.12
C ILE A 75 -11.53 26.26 2.18
N SER A 76 -10.39 25.90 2.76
CA SER A 76 -9.67 26.72 3.74
C SER A 76 -8.17 26.71 3.46
N GLU A 77 -7.38 27.31 4.33
CA GLU A 77 -5.91 27.38 4.20
C GLU A 77 -5.30 25.99 3.99
N VAL A 78 -5.75 24.98 4.75
CA VAL A 78 -5.41 23.57 4.55
C VAL A 78 -6.64 22.80 4.18
N THR A 79 -6.72 22.31 2.95
CA THR A 79 -7.88 21.57 2.45
C THR A 79 -7.52 20.11 2.21
N PHE A 80 -8.22 19.21 2.89
CA PHE A 80 -8.14 17.78 2.68
C PHE A 80 -9.19 17.35 1.66
N ALA A 81 -8.76 16.78 0.54
CA ALA A 81 -9.67 16.41 -0.55
C ALA A 81 -9.39 15.03 -1.12
N THR A 82 -10.40 14.44 -1.78
CA THR A 82 -10.20 13.28 -2.66
C THR A 82 -10.09 13.75 -4.10
N ILE A 83 -9.20 13.14 -4.88
CA ILE A 83 -8.96 13.57 -6.26
C ILE A 83 -10.23 13.60 -7.10
N GLY A 84 -11.12 12.59 -6.97
CA GLY A 84 -12.38 12.54 -7.71
C GLY A 84 -13.31 13.72 -7.42
N SER A 85 -13.27 14.28 -6.20
CA SER A 85 -14.15 15.38 -5.80
C SER A 85 -13.72 16.73 -6.38
N ILE A 86 -12.43 16.91 -6.64
CA ILE A 86 -11.90 18.18 -7.15
C ILE A 86 -11.88 18.25 -8.69
N MET A 87 -11.97 17.11 -9.39
CA MET A 87 -11.78 17.08 -10.85
C MET A 87 -12.79 17.93 -11.64
N ALA A 88 -14.03 18.06 -11.15
CA ALA A 88 -15.05 18.90 -11.79
C ALA A 88 -14.85 20.40 -11.56
N HIS A 89 -14.01 20.79 -10.60
CA HIS A 89 -13.82 22.15 -10.12
C HIS A 89 -12.33 22.48 -9.93
N ILE A 90 -11.47 21.99 -10.82
CA ILE A 90 -10.00 22.14 -10.68
C ILE A 90 -9.59 23.61 -10.52
N ASP A 91 -10.27 24.52 -11.22
CA ASP A 91 -9.93 25.94 -11.24
C ASP A 91 -10.13 26.63 -9.88
N ASP A 92 -11.00 26.07 -9.02
CA ASP A 92 -11.19 26.57 -7.65
C ASP A 92 -9.94 26.34 -6.77
N PHE A 93 -9.02 25.48 -7.20
CA PHE A 93 -7.80 25.10 -6.47
C PHE A 93 -6.53 25.79 -6.98
N ASP A 94 -6.62 26.73 -7.91
CA ASP A 94 -5.45 27.43 -8.46
C ASP A 94 -4.71 28.31 -7.43
N HIS A 95 -5.38 28.71 -6.36
CA HIS A 95 -4.81 29.50 -5.29
C HIS A 95 -3.90 28.69 -4.33
N PHE A 96 -3.98 27.35 -4.36
CA PHE A 96 -3.09 26.49 -3.57
C PHE A 96 -1.68 26.50 -4.15
N LYS A 97 -0.71 26.76 -3.27
CA LYS A 97 0.71 26.86 -3.66
C LYS A 97 1.49 25.58 -3.37
N ALA A 98 1.03 24.78 -2.44
CA ALA A 98 1.61 23.52 -2.07
C ALA A 98 0.57 22.39 -2.22
N ILE A 99 0.96 21.31 -2.89
CA ILE A 99 0.13 20.12 -3.06
C ILE A 99 0.85 18.94 -2.44
N ILE A 100 0.18 18.25 -1.53
CA ILE A 100 0.66 17.01 -0.92
C ILE A 100 -0.23 15.88 -1.40
N ILE A 101 0.35 14.79 -1.90
CA ILE A 101 -0.38 13.59 -2.31
C ILE A 101 0.02 12.43 -1.41
N ASP A 102 -0.90 11.95 -0.60
CA ASP A 102 -0.70 10.75 0.21
C ASP A 102 -0.90 9.48 -0.64
N GLU A 103 -0.16 8.43 -0.30
CA GLU A 103 -0.07 7.17 -1.05
C GLU A 103 0.19 7.40 -2.56
N CYS A 104 1.15 8.28 -2.85
CA CYS A 104 1.46 8.75 -4.20
C CYS A 104 1.94 7.64 -5.17
N HIS A 105 2.24 6.45 -4.67
CA HIS A 105 2.50 5.28 -5.53
C HIS A 105 1.29 4.89 -6.39
N GLY A 106 0.07 5.29 -5.98
CA GLY A 106 -1.15 5.12 -6.76
C GLY A 106 -1.28 6.05 -7.97
N VAL A 107 -0.44 7.08 -8.08
CA VAL A 107 -0.49 8.04 -9.20
C VAL A 107 -0.03 7.37 -10.50
N ASN A 108 -0.94 7.24 -11.47
CA ASN A 108 -0.56 6.81 -12.81
C ASN A 108 0.10 7.99 -13.55
N PRO A 109 1.34 7.84 -14.06
CA PRO A 109 2.04 8.94 -14.71
C PRO A 109 1.51 9.27 -16.11
N VAL A 110 0.86 8.32 -16.77
CA VAL A 110 0.39 8.47 -18.17
C VAL A 110 -1.00 9.08 -18.20
N GLU A 111 -1.92 8.56 -17.41
CA GLU A 111 -3.34 8.86 -17.45
C GLU A 111 -3.97 8.90 -16.06
N GLY A 112 -5.25 9.26 -16.01
CA GLY A 112 -6.02 9.31 -14.76
C GLY A 112 -6.08 10.70 -14.13
N GLN A 113 -6.90 10.78 -13.10
CA GLN A 113 -7.28 12.06 -12.48
C GLN A 113 -6.08 12.82 -11.88
N TYR A 114 -5.16 12.13 -11.19
CA TYR A 114 -3.97 12.76 -10.63
C TYR A 114 -3.06 13.36 -11.71
N ALA A 115 -2.78 12.61 -12.77
CA ALA A 115 -1.93 13.10 -13.85
C ALA A 115 -2.55 14.31 -14.55
N THR A 116 -3.86 14.27 -14.79
CA THR A 116 -4.62 15.39 -15.37
C THR A 116 -4.58 16.63 -14.47
N PHE A 117 -4.83 16.44 -13.18
CA PHE A 117 -4.79 17.52 -12.19
C PHE A 117 -3.40 18.18 -12.12
N ILE A 118 -2.33 17.39 -11.95
CA ILE A 118 -0.96 17.88 -11.83
C ILE A 118 -0.53 18.67 -13.08
N ARG A 119 -0.88 18.19 -14.28
CA ARG A 119 -0.57 18.88 -15.53
C ARG A 119 -1.32 20.21 -15.66
N LYS A 120 -2.56 20.28 -15.14
CA LYS A 120 -3.37 21.51 -15.24
C LYS A 120 -2.91 22.56 -14.25
N VAL A 121 -2.74 22.22 -12.98
CA VAL A 121 -2.42 23.20 -11.94
C VAL A 121 -0.97 23.68 -11.97
N LYS A 122 -0.05 22.92 -12.53
CA LYS A 122 1.39 23.28 -12.68
C LYS A 122 2.00 23.80 -11.36
N ARG A 123 1.70 23.16 -10.26
CA ARG A 123 2.23 23.46 -8.93
C ARG A 123 3.16 22.37 -8.46
N LYS A 124 4.03 22.71 -7.53
CA LYS A 124 4.95 21.78 -6.91
C LYS A 124 4.21 20.75 -6.06
N VAL A 125 4.50 19.47 -6.28
CA VAL A 125 3.83 18.33 -5.63
C VAL A 125 4.83 17.59 -4.76
N LEU A 126 4.46 17.38 -3.51
CA LEU A 126 5.14 16.46 -2.58
C LEU A 126 4.33 15.18 -2.46
N GLY A 127 4.89 14.06 -2.87
CA GLY A 127 4.30 12.75 -2.67
C GLY A 127 4.74 12.13 -1.34
N LEU A 128 3.82 11.49 -0.64
CA LEU A 128 4.12 10.64 0.52
C LEU A 128 3.77 9.20 0.16
N THR A 129 4.66 8.27 0.48
CA THR A 129 4.38 6.84 0.25
C THR A 129 5.26 5.96 1.12
N ALA A 130 4.75 4.79 1.47
CA ALA A 130 5.53 3.74 2.08
C ALA A 130 6.18 2.81 1.04
N THR A 131 5.64 2.82 -0.18
CA THR A 131 6.01 1.90 -1.25
C THR A 131 6.27 2.70 -2.54
N PRO A 132 7.48 3.24 -2.75
CA PRO A 132 7.79 4.12 -3.87
C PRO A 132 7.90 3.38 -5.22
N TYR A 133 7.20 2.26 -5.37
CA TYR A 133 7.26 1.40 -6.54
C TYR A 133 5.88 0.92 -6.98
N ARG A 134 5.79 0.59 -8.26
CA ARG A 134 4.61 0.04 -8.92
C ARG A 134 4.98 -1.19 -9.73
N LEU A 135 4.04 -2.12 -9.86
CA LEU A 135 4.14 -3.19 -10.84
C LEU A 135 3.81 -2.66 -12.23
N ALA A 136 4.69 -2.92 -13.18
CA ALA A 136 4.49 -2.69 -14.61
C ALA A 136 4.65 -4.00 -15.35
N THR A 137 3.99 -4.15 -16.50
CA THR A 137 4.14 -5.31 -17.36
C THR A 137 5.08 -4.97 -18.51
N ALA A 138 6.11 -5.77 -18.71
CA ALA A 138 6.90 -5.72 -19.93
C ALA A 138 6.07 -6.37 -21.04
N GLN A 139 5.69 -5.60 -22.06
CA GLN A 139 5.01 -6.12 -23.25
C GLN A 139 5.95 -6.17 -24.44
N GLY A 140 5.78 -7.19 -25.27
CA GLY A 140 6.22 -7.16 -26.65
C GLY A 140 7.68 -7.46 -26.91
N ILE A 141 8.32 -8.23 -26.02
CA ILE A 141 9.69 -8.72 -26.28
C ILE A 141 9.71 -9.95 -27.22
N GLU A 142 8.53 -10.39 -27.66
CA GLU A 142 8.42 -11.54 -28.59
C GLU A 142 8.62 -11.18 -30.06
N THR A 143 8.53 -9.93 -30.43
CA THR A 143 8.76 -9.53 -31.80
C THR A 143 10.23 -9.20 -31.98
N LYS A 144 10.87 -9.85 -32.91
CA LYS A 144 12.27 -9.61 -33.33
C LYS A 144 12.64 -8.14 -33.54
N ASP A 145 11.64 -7.27 -33.65
CA ASP A 145 11.77 -5.86 -33.98
C ASP A 145 11.57 -4.90 -32.80
N LYS A 146 11.32 -5.41 -31.59
CA LYS A 146 11.10 -4.59 -30.39
C LYS A 146 12.03 -4.97 -29.25
N GLY A 147 13.32 -4.94 -29.53
CA GLY A 147 14.37 -5.14 -28.56
C GLY A 147 14.66 -3.88 -27.74
N PHE A 148 15.85 -3.87 -27.14
CA PHE A 148 16.40 -2.68 -26.52
C PHE A 148 16.43 -1.52 -27.50
N MET A 149 15.94 -0.38 -27.06
CA MET A 149 16.16 0.87 -27.79
C MET A 149 17.67 1.18 -27.77
N PRO A 150 18.18 1.95 -28.75
CA PRO A 150 19.59 2.30 -28.83
C PRO A 150 20.17 2.94 -27.56
N ASN A 151 19.32 3.52 -26.70
CA ASN A 151 19.67 4.11 -25.41
C ASN A 151 19.58 3.13 -24.23
N GLY A 152 19.40 1.83 -24.46
CA GLY A 152 19.26 0.83 -23.42
C GLY A 152 17.90 0.76 -22.74
N SER A 153 16.87 1.48 -23.23
CA SER A 153 15.53 1.47 -22.65
C SER A 153 14.62 0.40 -23.25
N TYR A 154 13.60 -0.01 -22.50
CA TYR A 154 12.57 -0.97 -22.92
C TYR A 154 11.21 -0.31 -22.99
N LYS A 155 10.43 -0.64 -24.01
CA LYS A 155 9.03 -0.23 -24.09
C LYS A 155 8.18 -1.19 -23.27
N THR A 156 7.42 -0.65 -22.30
CA THR A 156 6.38 -1.39 -21.59
C THR A 156 4.99 -0.98 -22.07
N SER A 157 3.95 -1.73 -21.66
CA SER A 157 2.56 -1.38 -21.94
C SER A 157 2.15 0.00 -21.42
N ASP A 158 2.79 0.44 -20.34
CA ASP A 158 2.37 1.64 -19.63
C ASP A 158 3.27 2.84 -19.91
N TYR A 159 4.58 2.63 -20.22
CA TYR A 159 5.54 3.71 -20.44
C TYR A 159 6.92 3.19 -20.86
N PHE A 160 7.78 4.08 -21.34
CA PHE A 160 9.21 3.82 -21.55
C PHE A 160 9.96 3.70 -20.23
N ILE A 161 10.84 2.72 -20.14
CA ILE A 161 11.83 2.59 -19.07
C ILE A 161 13.19 2.93 -19.67
N ASP A 162 13.78 4.04 -19.23
CA ASP A 162 15.18 4.30 -19.51
C ASP A 162 16.03 3.39 -18.64
N ASP A 163 17.14 2.92 -19.16
CA ASP A 163 18.14 2.12 -18.46
C ASP A 163 17.55 0.86 -17.79
N PHE A 164 16.75 0.14 -18.58
CA PHE A 164 16.18 -1.12 -18.14
C PHE A 164 17.19 -2.24 -18.35
N HIS A 165 17.71 -2.77 -17.24
CA HIS A 165 18.62 -3.91 -17.28
C HIS A 165 17.97 -5.08 -16.54
N PRO A 166 17.57 -6.15 -17.25
CA PRO A 166 17.06 -7.35 -16.61
C PRO A 166 18.11 -7.98 -15.72
N MET A 167 17.69 -8.52 -14.60
CA MET A 167 18.58 -9.30 -13.76
C MET A 167 18.95 -10.63 -14.44
N PRO A 168 20.12 -11.20 -14.14
CA PRO A 168 20.54 -12.47 -14.71
C PRO A 168 19.48 -13.57 -14.53
N GLY A 169 19.21 -14.34 -15.59
CA GLY A 169 18.22 -15.43 -15.57
C GLY A 169 16.77 -15.01 -15.68
N VAL A 170 16.46 -13.71 -15.80
CA VAL A 170 15.10 -13.21 -15.96
C VAL A 170 14.71 -13.18 -17.43
N THR A 171 13.66 -13.93 -17.78
CA THR A 171 13.01 -13.82 -19.09
C THR A 171 11.88 -12.79 -18.99
N LEU A 172 11.90 -11.78 -19.83
CA LEU A 172 11.00 -10.63 -19.73
C LEU A 172 9.68 -10.81 -20.50
N LYS A 173 9.51 -11.94 -21.19
CA LYS A 173 8.25 -12.26 -21.86
C LYS A 173 7.12 -12.29 -20.83
N ASN A 174 6.20 -11.34 -20.90
CA ASN A 174 5.12 -11.17 -19.92
C ASN A 174 5.60 -11.04 -18.46
N ALA A 175 6.82 -10.54 -18.26
CA ALA A 175 7.35 -10.35 -16.92
C ALA A 175 6.71 -9.14 -16.25
N CYS A 176 6.34 -9.32 -14.99
CA CYS A 176 5.96 -8.22 -14.13
C CYS A 176 7.22 -7.56 -13.58
N ILE A 177 7.34 -6.26 -13.79
CA ILE A 177 8.48 -5.47 -13.39
C ILE A 177 8.08 -4.58 -12.22
N LEU A 178 8.86 -4.60 -11.16
CA LEU A 178 8.73 -3.61 -10.10
C LEU A 178 9.53 -2.36 -10.46
N LYS A 179 8.88 -1.20 -10.45
CA LYS A 179 9.43 0.05 -10.93
C LYS A 179 9.29 1.17 -9.91
N PHE A 180 10.35 1.93 -9.70
CA PHE A 180 10.30 3.14 -8.87
C PHE A 180 9.46 4.22 -9.53
N ILE A 181 8.64 4.92 -8.73
CA ILE A 181 7.75 5.99 -9.25
C ILE A 181 8.52 7.23 -9.72
N THR A 182 9.77 7.40 -9.29
CA THR A 182 10.66 8.46 -9.78
C THR A 182 11.35 8.09 -11.11
N ARG A 183 11.16 6.86 -11.59
CA ARG A 183 11.75 6.36 -12.85
C ARG A 183 10.71 6.07 -13.93
N THR A 184 9.48 6.56 -13.76
CA THR A 184 8.42 6.43 -14.77
C THR A 184 8.61 7.41 -15.93
N ARG A 185 7.97 7.10 -17.07
CA ARG A 185 7.87 8.01 -18.24
C ARG A 185 6.40 8.13 -18.65
N PRO A 186 5.83 9.32 -18.67
CA PRO A 186 6.40 10.60 -18.21
C PRO A 186 6.71 10.59 -16.70
N ARG A 187 7.64 11.43 -16.26
CA ARG A 187 7.93 11.60 -14.83
C ARG A 187 6.96 12.58 -14.21
N ILE A 188 6.29 12.16 -13.15
CA ILE A 188 5.54 13.04 -12.24
C ILE A 188 6.40 13.38 -11.04
N PHE A 189 7.02 12.39 -10.42
CA PHE A 189 7.98 12.58 -9.33
C PHE A 189 9.40 12.37 -9.84
N HIS A 190 10.34 13.16 -9.34
CA HIS A 190 11.71 13.19 -9.84
C HIS A 190 12.72 12.72 -8.78
N ASP A 191 12.54 13.18 -7.55
CA ASP A 191 13.55 13.04 -6.51
C ASP A 191 12.96 12.39 -5.26
N VAL A 192 13.74 11.50 -4.62
CA VAL A 192 13.49 11.06 -3.24
C VAL A 192 14.15 12.09 -2.33
N LEU A 193 13.33 12.89 -1.63
CA LEU A 193 13.81 13.96 -0.77
C LEU A 193 14.27 13.45 0.60
N TYR A 194 13.60 12.40 1.08
CA TYR A 194 13.91 11.75 2.34
C TYR A 194 13.35 10.33 2.36
N GLU A 195 14.08 9.46 3.01
CA GLU A 195 13.69 8.08 3.24
C GLU A 195 14.02 7.67 4.67
N VAL A 196 13.14 6.88 5.30
CA VAL A 196 13.44 6.19 6.54
C VAL A 196 13.07 4.72 6.40
N SER A 197 13.99 3.83 6.80
CA SER A 197 13.75 2.39 6.71
C SER A 197 12.87 1.89 7.87
N ILE A 198 12.10 0.82 7.62
CA ILE A 198 11.39 0.10 8.70
C ILE A 198 12.37 -0.33 9.79
N GLN A 199 13.54 -0.82 9.40
CA GLN A 199 14.55 -1.31 10.35
C GLN A 199 14.98 -0.22 11.32
N THR A 200 15.21 1.00 10.82
CA THR A 200 15.52 2.16 11.67
C THR A 200 14.39 2.45 12.66
N LEU A 201 13.13 2.37 12.22
CA LEU A 201 11.98 2.65 13.08
C LEU A 201 11.76 1.54 14.12
N LEU A 202 11.99 0.26 13.75
CA LEU A 202 11.95 -0.86 14.67
C LEU A 202 13.04 -0.72 15.75
N GLN A 203 14.28 -0.42 15.35
CA GLN A 203 15.41 -0.22 16.28
C GLN A 203 15.17 0.93 17.25
N ARG A 204 14.46 1.96 16.85
CA ARG A 204 14.10 3.12 17.69
C ARG A 204 12.82 2.92 18.48
N GLY A 205 12.16 1.77 18.38
CA GLY A 205 10.90 1.49 19.08
C GLY A 205 9.67 2.22 18.56
N TYR A 206 9.76 2.83 17.38
CA TYR A 206 8.63 3.52 16.75
C TYR A 206 7.68 2.56 16.01
N LEU A 207 8.06 1.30 15.86
CA LEU A 207 7.23 0.24 15.31
C LEU A 207 7.30 -0.99 16.20
N ALA A 208 6.22 -1.79 16.20
CA ALA A 208 6.17 -3.05 16.94
C ALA A 208 6.90 -4.15 16.18
N ASN A 209 7.60 -4.99 16.91
CA ASN A 209 8.12 -6.24 16.36
C ASN A 209 6.98 -7.19 16.03
N LEU A 210 7.12 -7.94 14.94
CA LEU A 210 6.13 -8.87 14.47
C LEU A 210 6.68 -10.28 14.46
N ARG A 211 5.86 -11.24 14.86
CA ARG A 211 6.10 -12.67 14.65
C ARG A 211 5.41 -13.11 13.36
N TYR A 212 6.11 -13.92 12.58
CA TYR A 212 5.62 -14.43 11.30
C TYR A 212 5.43 -15.93 11.37
N PHE A 213 4.24 -16.38 10.98
CA PHE A 213 3.85 -17.79 10.98
C PHE A 213 3.48 -18.17 9.54
N ASP A 214 4.32 -18.98 8.91
CA ASP A 214 4.05 -19.58 7.62
C ASP A 214 3.15 -20.79 7.82
N MET A 215 1.88 -20.61 7.52
CA MET A 215 0.83 -21.65 7.58
C MET A 215 0.34 -21.96 6.17
N THR A 216 1.26 -21.99 5.21
CA THR A 216 0.95 -22.14 3.78
C THR A 216 -0.04 -23.29 3.53
N THR A 217 -1.18 -22.90 2.98
CA THR A 217 -2.28 -23.78 2.59
C THR A 217 -2.45 -23.79 1.07
N ILE A 218 -2.26 -22.61 0.46
CA ILE A 218 -2.45 -22.39 -0.97
C ILE A 218 -1.13 -22.68 -1.70
N ASP A 219 -1.17 -23.56 -2.69
CA ASP A 219 -0.03 -23.85 -3.57
C ASP A 219 -0.08 -22.95 -4.82
N THR A 220 0.65 -21.85 -4.76
CA THR A 220 0.64 -20.87 -5.87
C THR A 220 1.32 -21.37 -7.14
N SER A 221 2.04 -22.50 -7.12
CA SER A 221 2.61 -23.11 -8.31
C SER A 221 1.53 -23.70 -9.24
N ARG A 222 0.35 -23.99 -8.71
CA ARG A 222 -0.82 -24.50 -9.43
C ARG A 222 -1.70 -23.40 -10.01
N VAL A 223 -1.46 -22.14 -9.63
CA VAL A 223 -2.31 -21.01 -9.99
C VAL A 223 -1.73 -20.28 -11.19
N LYS A 224 -2.54 -20.09 -12.23
CA LYS A 224 -2.17 -19.31 -13.41
C LYS A 224 -2.05 -17.81 -13.04
N ARG A 225 -1.24 -17.11 -13.81
CA ARG A 225 -1.22 -15.63 -13.76
C ARG A 225 -2.35 -15.09 -14.63
N ASN A 226 -2.88 -13.92 -14.25
CA ASN A 226 -3.84 -13.20 -15.06
C ASN A 226 -3.22 -12.72 -16.38
N SER A 227 -4.04 -12.22 -17.30
CA SER A 227 -3.62 -11.77 -18.63
C SER A 227 -2.54 -10.68 -18.61
N THR A 228 -2.49 -9.88 -17.55
CA THR A 228 -1.48 -8.83 -17.39
C THR A 228 -0.19 -9.32 -16.70
N GLY A 229 -0.17 -10.53 -16.17
CA GLY A 229 0.94 -11.09 -15.40
C GLY A 229 1.18 -10.42 -14.04
N ARG A 230 0.32 -9.47 -13.63
CA ARG A 230 0.51 -8.65 -12.41
C ARG A 230 -0.01 -9.30 -11.14
N ASP A 231 -0.95 -10.23 -11.27
CA ASP A 231 -1.48 -11.02 -10.16
C ASP A 231 -1.98 -12.39 -10.67
N TYR A 232 -2.57 -13.16 -9.82
CA TYR A 232 -3.13 -14.46 -10.12
C TYR A 232 -4.45 -14.34 -10.90
N ASP A 233 -4.73 -15.33 -11.73
CA ASP A 233 -6.01 -15.51 -12.40
C ASP A 233 -7.07 -15.92 -11.37
N GLU A 234 -8.21 -15.23 -11.34
CA GLU A 234 -9.24 -15.41 -10.32
C GLU A 234 -9.88 -16.81 -10.37
N GLN A 235 -10.16 -17.32 -11.58
CA GLN A 235 -10.76 -18.64 -11.72
C GLN A 235 -9.81 -19.74 -11.25
N SER A 236 -8.55 -19.68 -11.67
CA SER A 236 -7.52 -20.64 -11.27
C SER A 236 -7.24 -20.60 -9.76
N LEU A 237 -7.32 -19.41 -9.17
CA LEU A 237 -7.17 -19.22 -7.73
C LEU A 237 -8.36 -19.80 -6.95
N PHE A 238 -9.58 -19.62 -7.44
CA PHE A 238 -10.78 -20.19 -6.85
C PHE A 238 -10.77 -21.72 -6.87
N GLU A 239 -10.31 -22.32 -7.97
CA GLU A 239 -10.12 -23.77 -8.09
C GLU A 239 -9.11 -24.29 -7.06
N GLU A 240 -7.99 -23.60 -6.88
CA GLU A 240 -7.00 -23.97 -5.87
C GLU A 240 -7.54 -23.83 -4.44
N PHE A 241 -8.30 -22.78 -4.13
CA PHE A 241 -8.93 -22.60 -2.81
C PHE A 241 -9.91 -23.74 -2.49
N SER A 242 -10.70 -24.13 -3.48
CA SER A 242 -11.62 -25.28 -3.36
C SER A 242 -10.85 -26.58 -3.14
N ARG A 243 -9.78 -26.80 -3.91
CA ARG A 243 -8.94 -28.00 -3.83
C ARG A 243 -8.26 -28.14 -2.47
N CYS A 244 -7.69 -27.05 -1.93
CA CYS A 244 -6.97 -27.08 -0.65
C CYS A 244 -7.90 -26.97 0.57
N GLY A 245 -9.21 -26.73 0.37
CA GLY A 245 -10.17 -26.55 1.46
C GLY A 245 -9.85 -25.32 2.33
N LEU A 246 -9.46 -24.22 1.70
CA LEU A 246 -9.00 -23.01 2.38
C LEU A 246 -9.97 -22.51 3.45
N GLY A 247 -11.28 -22.51 3.17
CA GLY A 247 -12.30 -22.04 4.11
C GLY A 247 -12.27 -22.77 5.46
N ASN A 248 -12.21 -24.10 5.43
CA ASN A 248 -12.13 -24.91 6.64
C ASN A 248 -10.83 -24.69 7.41
N GLN A 249 -9.70 -24.64 6.70
CA GLN A 249 -8.40 -24.40 7.33
C GLN A 249 -8.32 -22.99 7.95
N LEU A 250 -8.87 -21.98 7.27
CA LEU A 250 -8.96 -20.62 7.78
C LEU A 250 -9.79 -20.55 9.07
N SER A 251 -10.95 -21.21 9.07
CA SER A 251 -11.82 -21.29 10.26
C SER A 251 -11.12 -21.96 11.43
N ASP A 252 -10.41 -23.06 11.20
CA ASP A 252 -9.66 -23.76 12.24
C ASP A 252 -8.51 -22.92 12.81
N ILE A 253 -7.79 -22.19 11.94
CA ILE A 253 -6.72 -21.31 12.39
C ILE A 253 -7.30 -20.17 13.23
N VAL A 254 -8.38 -19.53 12.80
CA VAL A 254 -9.01 -18.42 13.54
C VAL A 254 -9.56 -18.91 14.89
N LYS A 255 -10.21 -20.09 14.94
CA LYS A 255 -10.63 -20.71 16.21
C LYS A 255 -9.45 -20.92 17.17
N ARG A 256 -8.29 -21.41 16.67
CA ARG A 256 -7.09 -21.57 17.50
C ARG A 256 -6.49 -20.24 17.96
N LEU A 257 -6.58 -19.18 17.16
CA LEU A 257 -6.14 -17.84 17.56
C LEU A 257 -7.02 -17.24 18.65
N LEU A 258 -8.34 -17.49 18.59
CA LEU A 258 -9.30 -17.05 19.60
C LEU A 258 -9.25 -17.90 20.87
N HIS A 259 -9.01 -19.22 20.73
CA HIS A 259 -9.04 -20.21 21.82
C HIS A 259 -7.80 -21.10 21.73
N PRO A 260 -6.59 -20.56 21.99
CA PRO A 260 -5.38 -21.35 21.95
C PRO A 260 -5.35 -22.38 23.10
N LYS A 261 -4.82 -23.59 22.83
CA LYS A 261 -4.59 -24.60 23.90
C LYS A 261 -3.57 -24.11 24.92
N ASN A 262 -2.58 -23.35 24.48
CA ASN A 262 -1.56 -22.73 25.31
C ASN A 262 -1.36 -21.29 24.84
N GLY A 263 -1.12 -20.36 25.79
CA GLY A 263 -0.88 -18.96 25.51
C GLY A 263 -2.11 -18.05 25.67
N VAL A 264 -2.01 -16.85 25.18
CA VAL A 264 -3.05 -15.81 25.34
C VAL A 264 -3.90 -15.72 24.08
N PRO A 265 -5.25 -15.72 24.20
CA PRO A 265 -6.14 -15.49 23.08
C PRO A 265 -5.84 -14.17 22.35
N ARG A 266 -5.94 -14.19 21.03
CA ARG A 266 -5.82 -12.99 20.22
C ARG A 266 -7.09 -12.14 20.36
N LYS A 267 -6.92 -10.81 20.38
CA LYS A 267 -8.03 -9.88 20.68
C LYS A 267 -8.51 -9.12 19.49
N GLY A 268 -7.62 -8.82 18.54
CA GLY A 268 -7.91 -8.07 17.30
C GLY A 268 -7.35 -8.79 16.09
N ILE A 269 -8.16 -9.62 15.45
CA ILE A 269 -7.76 -10.43 14.29
C ILE A 269 -8.34 -9.80 13.02
N LEU A 270 -7.48 -9.36 12.11
CA LEU A 270 -7.88 -8.86 10.79
C LEU A 270 -7.52 -9.90 9.72
N VAL A 271 -8.55 -10.41 9.04
CA VAL A 271 -8.40 -11.45 8.02
C VAL A 271 -8.55 -10.85 6.64
N PHE A 272 -7.60 -11.12 5.76
CA PHE A 272 -7.65 -10.75 4.34
C PHE A 272 -7.93 -11.97 3.49
N THR A 273 -9.08 -12.00 2.83
CA THR A 273 -9.44 -13.05 1.86
C THR A 273 -9.46 -12.50 0.44
N GLN A 274 -9.44 -13.38 -0.55
CA GLN A 274 -9.56 -13.00 -1.96
C GLN A 274 -11.02 -12.90 -2.39
N PHE A 275 -11.84 -13.87 -2.01
CA PHE A 275 -13.25 -13.93 -2.37
C PHE A 275 -14.14 -13.73 -1.15
N ILE A 276 -15.40 -13.41 -1.38
CA ILE A 276 -16.41 -13.21 -0.32
C ILE A 276 -16.76 -14.57 0.33
N THR A 277 -16.72 -15.64 -0.44
CA THR A 277 -17.08 -16.99 -0.01
C THR A 277 -16.32 -17.45 1.23
N GLU A 278 -15.00 -17.26 1.28
CA GLU A 278 -14.18 -17.62 2.44
C GLU A 278 -14.49 -16.76 3.66
N SER A 279 -14.75 -15.46 3.47
CA SER A 279 -15.14 -14.57 4.56
C SER A 279 -16.50 -14.93 5.13
N GLU A 280 -17.49 -15.26 4.30
CA GLU A 280 -18.81 -15.69 4.72
C GLU A 280 -18.80 -17.06 5.38
N GLN A 281 -18.00 -17.99 4.86
CA GLN A 281 -17.79 -19.28 5.51
C GLN A 281 -17.21 -19.10 6.91
N LEU A 282 -16.16 -18.27 7.04
CA LEU A 282 -15.56 -17.97 8.32
C LEU A 282 -16.59 -17.38 9.31
N ALA A 283 -17.46 -16.46 8.85
CA ALA A 283 -18.49 -15.86 9.68
C ALA A 283 -19.59 -16.86 10.10
N ARG A 284 -19.88 -17.88 9.30
CA ARG A 284 -20.82 -18.96 9.68
C ARG A 284 -20.22 -19.94 10.68
N GLU A 285 -18.93 -20.20 10.61
CA GLU A 285 -18.26 -21.26 11.38
C GLU A 285 -17.60 -20.76 12.67
N VAL A 286 -17.36 -19.45 12.78
CA VAL A 286 -16.70 -18.82 13.91
C VAL A 286 -17.56 -17.68 14.45
N GLU A 287 -17.97 -17.81 15.71
CA GLU A 287 -18.77 -16.79 16.38
C GLU A 287 -17.99 -15.46 16.55
N GLY A 288 -18.68 -14.34 16.40
CA GLY A 288 -18.12 -13.00 16.59
C GLY A 288 -17.27 -12.50 15.43
N VAL A 289 -17.35 -13.13 14.26
CA VAL A 289 -16.75 -12.65 13.01
C VAL A 289 -17.68 -11.69 12.30
N ALA A 290 -17.17 -10.51 11.95
CA ALA A 290 -17.84 -9.61 11.03
C ALA A 290 -17.13 -9.61 9.67
N VAL A 291 -17.90 -9.32 8.61
CA VAL A 291 -17.41 -9.27 7.23
C VAL A 291 -17.60 -7.89 6.64
N VAL A 292 -16.56 -7.34 6.00
CA VAL A 292 -16.60 -6.08 5.25
C VAL A 292 -16.11 -6.32 3.83
N THR A 293 -16.91 -5.89 2.86
CA THR A 293 -16.62 -5.98 1.43
C THR A 293 -16.82 -4.62 0.74
N GLY A 294 -16.52 -4.53 -0.53
CA GLY A 294 -16.81 -3.34 -1.34
C GLY A 294 -18.31 -2.99 -1.38
N ALA A 295 -19.22 -3.97 -1.23
CA ALA A 295 -20.66 -3.78 -1.21
C ALA A 295 -21.21 -3.31 0.15
N THR A 296 -20.42 -3.40 1.23
CA THR A 296 -20.87 -2.97 2.58
C THR A 296 -21.11 -1.46 2.59
N LYS A 297 -22.33 -1.05 2.94
CA LYS A 297 -22.74 0.37 3.00
C LYS A 297 -21.87 1.14 4.00
N SER A 298 -21.57 2.41 3.69
CA SER A 298 -20.64 3.24 4.49
C SER A 298 -21.00 3.29 5.98
N LYS A 299 -22.25 3.54 6.32
CA LYS A 299 -22.71 3.61 7.73
C LYS A 299 -22.55 2.28 8.47
N GLU A 300 -22.84 1.18 7.80
CA GLU A 300 -22.66 -0.17 8.35
C GLU A 300 -21.18 -0.50 8.53
N ARG A 301 -20.37 -0.18 7.55
CA ARG A 301 -18.90 -0.33 7.62
C ARG A 301 -18.33 0.46 8.81
N ASP A 302 -18.71 1.72 8.95
CA ASP A 302 -18.26 2.57 10.05
C ASP A 302 -18.60 1.93 11.41
N ARG A 303 -19.84 1.41 11.57
CA ARG A 303 -20.26 0.70 12.79
C ARG A 303 -19.44 -0.56 13.06
N ILE A 304 -19.25 -1.42 12.04
CA ILE A 304 -18.45 -2.64 12.18
C ILE A 304 -17.00 -2.30 12.62
N LEU A 305 -16.42 -1.26 12.03
CA LEU A 305 -15.07 -0.83 12.37
C LEU A 305 -14.98 -0.28 13.81
N GLU A 306 -15.98 0.43 14.29
CA GLU A 306 -16.08 0.90 15.67
C GLU A 306 -16.24 -0.27 16.65
N ASP A 307 -17.13 -1.22 16.34
CA ASP A 307 -17.33 -2.42 17.15
C ASP A 307 -16.07 -3.32 17.19
N PHE A 308 -15.29 -3.37 16.09
CA PHE A 308 -14.01 -4.07 16.07
C PHE A 308 -12.95 -3.34 16.93
N LYS A 309 -12.86 -2.01 16.82
CA LYS A 309 -11.91 -1.21 17.63
C LYS A 309 -12.25 -1.21 19.11
N SER A 310 -13.52 -1.32 19.47
CA SER A 310 -13.96 -1.43 20.88
C SER A 310 -13.85 -2.85 21.44
N GLY A 311 -13.43 -3.83 20.63
CA GLY A 311 -13.28 -5.23 21.04
C GLY A 311 -14.59 -6.02 21.14
N LYS A 312 -15.75 -5.44 20.74
CA LYS A 312 -17.03 -6.17 20.64
C LYS A 312 -16.95 -7.23 19.53
N ILE A 313 -16.31 -6.89 18.42
CA ILE A 313 -15.96 -7.81 17.33
C ILE A 313 -14.49 -8.14 17.49
N LYS A 314 -14.13 -9.42 17.60
CA LYS A 314 -12.76 -9.88 17.76
C LYS A 314 -12.10 -10.22 16.43
N VAL A 315 -12.88 -10.58 15.42
CA VAL A 315 -12.39 -10.99 14.10
C VAL A 315 -13.11 -10.18 13.03
N LEU A 316 -12.33 -9.51 12.20
CA LEU A 316 -12.84 -8.76 11.06
C LEU A 316 -12.26 -9.35 9.79
N ALA A 317 -13.12 -10.00 9.00
CA ALA A 317 -12.77 -10.50 7.67
C ALA A 317 -13.07 -9.42 6.61
N ASN A 318 -12.16 -9.24 5.68
CA ASN A 318 -12.35 -8.25 4.62
C ASN A 318 -11.87 -8.71 3.25
N VAL A 319 -12.59 -8.24 2.22
CA VAL A 319 -12.28 -8.50 0.81
C VAL A 319 -11.98 -7.17 0.14
N GLY A 320 -10.69 -6.89 -0.07
CA GLY A 320 -10.20 -5.76 -0.87
C GLY A 320 -10.44 -4.35 -0.32
N VAL A 321 -10.90 -4.19 0.94
CA VAL A 321 -11.34 -2.88 1.47
C VAL A 321 -10.36 -2.26 2.45
N LEU A 322 -9.80 -3.04 3.38
CA LEU A 322 -9.01 -2.52 4.52
C LEU A 322 -7.49 -2.58 4.30
N THR A 323 -7.05 -2.72 3.07
CA THR A 323 -5.62 -2.68 2.71
C THR A 323 -5.02 -1.30 2.98
N THR A 324 -5.81 -0.23 2.84
CA THR A 324 -5.42 1.15 3.13
C THR A 324 -6.44 1.82 4.04
N GLY A 325 -6.05 2.89 4.74
CA GLY A 325 -6.97 3.75 5.50
C GLY A 325 -7.52 3.19 6.83
N PHE A 326 -7.18 1.96 7.22
CA PHE A 326 -7.61 1.40 8.50
C PHE A 326 -6.53 1.58 9.57
N ASP A 327 -6.86 2.31 10.63
CA ASP A 327 -5.97 2.56 11.76
C ASP A 327 -6.53 1.96 13.05
N TYR A 328 -5.82 0.97 13.58
CA TYR A 328 -6.12 0.32 14.86
C TYR A 328 -4.80 -0.14 15.50
N PRO A 329 -4.18 0.67 16.39
CA PRO A 329 -2.90 0.34 17.02
C PRO A 329 -2.93 -0.96 17.82
N GLU A 330 -4.06 -1.31 18.42
CA GLU A 330 -4.25 -2.54 19.21
C GLU A 330 -4.39 -3.81 18.35
N LEU A 331 -4.49 -3.67 17.03
CA LEU A 331 -4.55 -4.82 16.11
C LEU A 331 -3.36 -5.75 16.34
N ASP A 332 -3.62 -6.92 16.87
CA ASP A 332 -2.57 -7.84 17.30
C ASP A 332 -2.29 -8.99 16.33
N THR A 333 -3.21 -9.25 15.39
CA THR A 333 -3.05 -10.35 14.44
C THR A 333 -3.58 -9.98 13.05
N VAL A 334 -2.78 -10.25 12.04
CA VAL A 334 -3.20 -10.23 10.63
C VAL A 334 -3.12 -11.64 10.08
N VAL A 335 -4.21 -12.13 9.50
CA VAL A 335 -4.27 -13.40 8.77
C VAL A 335 -4.38 -13.13 7.29
N MET A 336 -3.40 -13.58 6.53
CA MET A 336 -3.32 -13.41 5.09
C MET A 336 -3.80 -14.69 4.40
N ALA A 337 -5.11 -14.78 4.16
CA ALA A 337 -5.75 -15.91 3.48
C ALA A 337 -5.90 -15.67 1.97
N ARG A 338 -4.96 -14.90 1.41
CA ARG A 338 -4.86 -14.65 -0.04
C ARG A 338 -3.41 -14.54 -0.47
N PRO A 339 -3.02 -15.18 -1.57
CA PRO A 339 -1.72 -14.89 -2.19
C PRO A 339 -1.76 -13.54 -2.90
N THR A 340 -0.62 -12.91 -3.07
CA THR A 340 -0.47 -11.74 -3.93
C THR A 340 0.90 -11.71 -4.62
N MET A 341 0.95 -11.14 -5.80
CA MET A 341 2.20 -10.80 -6.48
C MET A 341 2.67 -9.37 -6.18
N SER A 342 1.85 -8.59 -5.48
CA SER A 342 2.13 -7.19 -5.15
C SER A 342 2.90 -7.07 -3.83
N LEU A 343 4.19 -6.74 -3.92
CA LEU A 343 5.01 -6.40 -2.75
C LEU A 343 4.41 -5.21 -1.98
N ALA A 344 3.84 -4.23 -2.69
CA ALA A 344 3.20 -3.08 -2.06
C ALA A 344 1.98 -3.50 -1.22
N MET A 345 1.15 -4.42 -1.73
CA MET A 345 0.00 -4.95 -0.98
C MET A 345 0.46 -5.71 0.27
N TRP A 346 1.42 -6.62 0.12
CA TRP A 346 2.01 -7.34 1.25
C TRP A 346 2.49 -6.38 2.34
N TYR A 347 3.28 -5.39 1.94
CA TYR A 347 3.79 -4.37 2.82
C TYR A 347 2.69 -3.58 3.55
N GLN A 348 1.66 -3.15 2.83
CA GLN A 348 0.54 -2.38 3.39
C GLN A 348 -0.30 -3.20 4.37
N ILE A 349 -0.55 -4.47 4.06
CA ILE A 349 -1.32 -5.38 4.93
C ILE A 349 -0.55 -5.66 6.22
N VAL A 350 0.73 -6.04 6.13
CA VAL A 350 1.60 -6.25 7.31
C VAL A 350 1.72 -4.97 8.13
N GLY A 351 1.78 -3.83 7.44
CA GLY A 351 1.82 -2.50 8.05
C GLY A 351 0.63 -2.17 8.94
N ARG A 352 -0.48 -2.92 8.88
CA ARG A 352 -1.61 -2.77 9.80
C ARG A 352 -1.25 -3.23 11.22
N ALA A 353 -0.49 -4.34 11.34
CA ALA A 353 -0.08 -4.90 12.62
C ALA A 353 1.20 -4.27 13.21
N ILE A 354 2.00 -3.57 12.41
CA ILE A 354 3.32 -3.06 12.82
C ILE A 354 3.26 -1.83 13.74
N ARG A 355 2.08 -1.23 13.94
CA ARG A 355 1.95 -0.04 14.78
C ARG A 355 2.23 -0.37 16.23
N PRO A 356 3.00 0.48 16.95
CA PRO A 356 3.31 0.24 18.34
C PRO A 356 2.06 0.42 19.22
N PHE A 357 1.94 -0.45 20.20
CA PHE A 357 1.01 -0.36 21.31
C PHE A 357 1.59 -1.07 22.51
N GLU A 358 1.36 -0.57 23.69
CA GLU A 358 1.95 -1.12 24.93
C GLU A 358 1.53 -2.58 25.12
N GLY A 359 2.52 -3.44 25.41
CA GLY A 359 2.30 -4.87 25.61
C GLY A 359 1.89 -5.68 24.38
N LYS A 360 1.95 -5.08 23.18
CA LYS A 360 1.53 -5.73 21.94
C LYS A 360 2.55 -6.78 21.48
N ASP A 361 2.06 -8.00 21.24
CA ASP A 361 2.74 -9.07 20.50
C ASP A 361 2.03 -9.25 19.14
N GLY A 362 2.57 -8.64 18.10
CA GLY A 362 1.96 -8.61 16.76
C GLY A 362 2.25 -9.86 15.95
N TRP A 363 1.21 -10.49 15.35
CA TRP A 363 1.33 -11.71 14.57
C TRP A 363 0.90 -11.52 13.12
N ILE A 364 1.68 -12.11 12.23
CA ILE A 364 1.34 -12.27 10.81
C ILE A 364 1.24 -13.76 10.53
N VAL A 365 0.04 -14.22 10.17
CA VAL A 365 -0.25 -15.61 9.82
C VAL A 365 -0.52 -15.67 8.32
N ASP A 366 0.33 -16.34 7.58
CA ASP A 366 0.27 -16.39 6.12
C ASP A 366 -0.12 -17.78 5.61
N LEU A 367 -1.24 -17.84 4.88
CA LEU A 367 -1.74 -19.03 4.21
C LEU A 367 -1.43 -19.03 2.70
N GLY A 368 -0.98 -17.89 2.15
CA GLY A 368 -0.90 -17.59 0.72
C GLY A 368 0.52 -17.56 0.15
N GLU A 369 1.52 -18.16 0.81
CA GLU A 369 2.93 -18.16 0.39
C GLU A 369 3.58 -16.77 0.27
N ASN A 370 2.99 -15.73 0.87
CA ASN A 370 3.54 -14.37 0.77
C ASN A 370 4.88 -14.24 1.51
N ILE A 371 5.01 -14.90 2.68
CA ILE A 371 6.29 -14.95 3.42
C ILE A 371 7.37 -15.65 2.58
N LYS A 372 7.04 -16.75 1.90
CA LYS A 372 7.97 -17.45 1.01
C LYS A 372 8.34 -16.62 -0.21
N ARG A 373 7.43 -15.76 -0.66
CA ARG A 373 7.65 -14.88 -1.82
C ARG A 373 8.47 -13.66 -1.48
N PHE A 374 8.10 -12.93 -0.43
CA PHE A 374 8.62 -11.58 -0.12
C PHE A 374 9.51 -11.54 1.11
N GLY A 375 9.44 -12.53 1.99
CA GLY A 375 10.06 -12.49 3.30
C GLY A 375 9.31 -11.60 4.29
N LYS A 376 9.95 -11.31 5.42
CA LYS A 376 9.42 -10.40 6.43
C LYS A 376 9.60 -8.95 5.97
N VAL A 377 8.60 -8.12 6.24
CA VAL A 377 8.63 -6.72 5.81
C VAL A 377 9.79 -5.94 6.43
N GLY A 378 10.20 -6.29 7.67
CA GLY A 378 11.36 -5.69 8.32
C GLY A 378 12.70 -5.96 7.64
N ASP A 379 12.78 -7.01 6.82
CA ASP A 379 14.00 -7.43 6.12
C ASP A 379 14.10 -6.89 4.69
N LEU A 380 13.10 -6.10 4.26
CA LEU A 380 13.11 -5.47 2.95
C LEU A 380 14.19 -4.40 2.88
N THR A 381 15.10 -4.53 1.95
CA THR A 381 16.22 -3.59 1.76
C THR A 381 16.44 -3.29 0.30
N LEU A 382 16.86 -2.05 0.03
CA LEU A 382 17.44 -1.68 -1.26
C LEU A 382 18.91 -2.13 -1.24
N ARG A 383 19.30 -2.94 -2.20
CA ARG A 383 20.69 -3.43 -2.33
C ARG A 383 21.29 -2.96 -3.63
N GLU A 384 22.58 -2.72 -3.58
CA GLU A 384 23.41 -2.39 -4.74
C GLU A 384 24.12 -3.65 -5.22
N ASP A 385 24.01 -3.97 -6.51
CA ASP A 385 24.73 -5.09 -7.14
C ASP A 385 26.07 -4.60 -7.76
N LYS A 386 25.95 -3.53 -8.55
CA LYS A 386 27.10 -2.79 -9.11
C LYS A 386 26.90 -1.30 -8.83
N PRO A 387 27.96 -0.49 -8.84
CA PRO A 387 27.85 0.93 -8.59
C PRO A 387 26.72 1.58 -9.40
N GLY A 388 25.74 2.16 -8.70
CA GLY A 388 24.55 2.76 -9.31
C GLY A 388 23.45 1.80 -9.72
N GLN A 389 23.59 0.48 -9.55
CA GLN A 389 22.55 -0.52 -9.87
C GLN A 389 21.92 -1.10 -8.63
N TYR A 390 20.67 -0.77 -8.38
CA TYR A 390 19.94 -1.15 -7.17
C TYR A 390 18.81 -2.13 -7.45
N TYR A 391 18.47 -2.95 -6.47
CA TYR A 391 17.30 -3.83 -6.47
C TYR A 391 16.72 -3.97 -5.07
N ILE A 392 15.44 -4.31 -4.96
CA ILE A 392 14.82 -4.63 -3.67
C ILE A 392 15.04 -6.11 -3.38
N SER A 393 15.52 -6.41 -2.18
CA SER A 393 15.67 -7.76 -1.65
C SER A 393 14.85 -7.95 -0.38
N GLY A 394 14.45 -9.19 -0.15
CA GLY A 394 13.95 -9.67 1.13
C GLY A 394 14.78 -10.85 1.60
N VAL A 395 14.58 -11.28 2.84
CA VAL A 395 15.20 -12.51 3.38
C VAL A 395 14.16 -13.63 3.37
N VAL A 396 14.45 -14.66 2.58
CA VAL A 396 13.61 -15.86 2.46
C VAL A 396 14.47 -17.07 2.81
N ASN A 397 14.02 -17.87 3.77
CA ASN A 397 14.78 -19.03 4.28
C ASN A 397 16.23 -18.69 4.70
N GLY A 398 16.41 -17.52 5.34
CA GLY A 398 17.71 -17.05 5.80
C GLY A 398 18.65 -16.51 4.71
N GLN A 399 18.22 -16.49 3.46
CA GLN A 399 19.01 -15.98 2.34
C GLN A 399 18.39 -14.73 1.74
N TYR A 400 19.22 -13.79 1.31
CA TYR A 400 18.76 -12.64 0.54
C TYR A 400 18.27 -13.08 -0.84
N LYS A 401 17.01 -12.74 -1.13
CA LYS A 401 16.36 -13.02 -2.41
C LYS A 401 16.00 -11.71 -3.10
N PRO A 402 16.39 -11.51 -4.37
CA PRO A 402 15.88 -10.40 -5.17
C PRO A 402 14.36 -10.52 -5.32
N LEU A 403 13.66 -9.42 -5.05
CA LEU A 403 12.20 -9.30 -5.21
C LEU A 403 11.82 -8.53 -6.48
N THR A 404 12.78 -7.84 -7.06
CA THR A 404 12.66 -7.15 -8.35
C THR A 404 13.34 -7.96 -9.44
N ASN A 405 12.87 -7.85 -10.65
CA ASN A 405 13.43 -8.50 -11.85
C ASN A 405 14.22 -7.53 -12.73
N VAL A 406 14.36 -6.29 -12.30
CA VAL A 406 15.15 -5.27 -12.97
C VAL A 406 15.93 -4.46 -11.95
N TYR A 407 17.06 -3.93 -12.39
CA TYR A 407 17.81 -2.97 -11.63
C TYR A 407 17.23 -1.57 -11.76
N PHE A 408 17.37 -0.78 -10.69
CA PHE A 408 17.14 0.65 -10.68
C PHE A 408 18.46 1.41 -10.75
N TYR A 409 18.44 2.63 -11.28
CA TYR A 409 19.59 3.50 -11.38
C TYR A 409 19.30 4.86 -10.75
#